data_f92c3e228cb8f78366d67dcfd36d8a3b
#
_entry.id   f92c3e228cb8f78366d67dcfd36d8a3b
#
_cell.length_a   1.000
_cell.length_b   1.000
_cell.length_c   1.000
_cell.angle_alpha   90.00
_cell.angle_beta   90.00
_cell.angle_gamma   90.00
#
_symmetry.space_group_name_H-M   'P 1'
#
loop_
_entity.id
_entity.type
_entity.pdbx_description
1 polymer ?
#
loop_
_entity_poly.entity_id
_entity_poly.type
_entity_poly.pdbx_seq_one_letter_code
_entity_poly.pdbx_strand_id
1 'polypeptide(L)'
;PMIQMWDELFVSLNPEIDDALNNHNGMAAFERMHATLEPVWCEIFRILKSGGIACVNIGDAVRTVGDSFALYPNHVKLLSQMLGIGFTTLPQILWRKQTNAPNKFMGSGMLPPYAYVTLEHEHIIVLRKGSRMAINSTTDKDIRRESAYFWEERNNWFSDVWIELKGTRQQLIDNSVRKRSAAFPFEIPYRLINMFSVKGDTIVDPFLGTGTTMIAAMAAGRHSVGFELEPDFTIALSDGISSAVDIANNRINERLEAHQEFVKNRTDAGYEFKYLNRHYGFPVMTRQEIELLFNRPLRAKETEKRLFRMDYDSRPLPKDCYRVDAPIRPATSLRGAQSSKKFQQRELFKV
;
A
#
# COMPACT_ATOMS: atom_id res chain seq x y z
N PRO A 1 -14.86 -9.75 5.00
CA PRO A 1 -16.07 -10.39 5.58
C PRO A 1 -15.75 -11.84 5.99
N MET A 2 -16.69 -12.63 6.45
CA MET A 2 -16.56 -14.05 6.85
C MET A 2 -15.46 -14.41 7.85
N ILE A 3 -14.76 -13.47 8.44
CA ILE A 3 -13.85 -13.70 9.57
C ILE A 3 -14.67 -13.58 10.84
N GLN A 4 -14.67 -14.62 11.70
CA GLN A 4 -15.54 -14.72 12.88
C GLN A 4 -15.47 -13.48 13.80
N MET A 5 -14.33 -12.83 13.91
CA MET A 5 -14.18 -11.62 14.72
C MET A 5 -15.04 -10.43 14.26
N TRP A 6 -15.59 -10.47 13.03
CA TRP A 6 -16.44 -9.43 12.48
C TRP A 6 -17.94 -9.78 12.50
N ASP A 7 -18.32 -10.97 12.96
CA ASP A 7 -19.71 -11.43 12.96
C ASP A 7 -20.62 -10.44 13.70
N GLU A 8 -20.26 -10.06 14.93
CA GLU A 8 -21.04 -9.13 15.75
C GLU A 8 -21.30 -7.79 15.02
N LEU A 9 -20.25 -7.25 14.38
CA LEU A 9 -20.39 -6.02 13.62
C LEU A 9 -21.33 -6.19 12.44
N PHE A 10 -21.13 -7.23 11.63
CA PHE A 10 -21.97 -7.45 10.46
C PHE A 10 -23.42 -7.76 10.83
N VAL A 11 -23.67 -8.52 11.90
CA VAL A 11 -25.01 -8.80 12.43
C VAL A 11 -25.67 -7.51 12.93
N SER A 12 -24.94 -6.60 13.57
CA SER A 12 -25.48 -5.32 13.99
C SER A 12 -25.90 -4.42 12.80
N LEU A 13 -25.25 -4.56 11.67
CA LEU A 13 -25.56 -3.82 10.43
C LEU A 13 -26.66 -4.50 9.59
N ASN A 14 -26.73 -5.84 9.65
CA ASN A 14 -27.73 -6.63 8.93
C ASN A 14 -28.07 -7.90 9.70
N PRO A 15 -29.21 -7.92 10.43
CA PRO A 15 -29.62 -9.07 11.25
C PRO A 15 -29.85 -10.38 10.47
N GLU A 16 -30.16 -10.31 9.18
CA GLU A 16 -30.33 -11.51 8.34
C GLU A 16 -29.05 -12.35 8.21
N ILE A 17 -27.90 -11.76 8.57
CA ILE A 17 -26.62 -12.48 8.60
C ILE A 17 -26.63 -13.48 9.77
N ASP A 18 -27.20 -13.10 10.91
CA ASP A 18 -27.33 -14.01 12.05
C ASP A 18 -28.23 -15.20 11.70
N ASP A 19 -29.37 -14.95 11.06
CA ASP A 19 -30.25 -16.00 10.56
C ASP A 19 -29.52 -16.99 9.64
N ALA A 20 -28.70 -16.47 8.73
CA ALA A 20 -27.96 -17.30 7.80
C ALA A 20 -26.88 -18.15 8.52
N LEU A 21 -26.18 -17.59 9.51
CA LEU A 21 -25.18 -18.31 10.30
C LEU A 21 -25.83 -19.38 11.18
N ASN A 22 -26.95 -19.07 11.84
CA ASN A 22 -27.71 -19.99 12.71
C ASN A 22 -28.32 -21.14 11.93
N ASN A 23 -28.73 -20.89 10.68
CA ASN A 23 -29.21 -21.92 9.76
C ASN A 23 -28.10 -22.67 9.02
N HIS A 24 -26.84 -22.52 9.44
CA HIS A 24 -25.66 -23.17 8.87
C HIS A 24 -25.46 -22.87 7.37
N ASN A 25 -25.99 -21.73 6.87
CA ASN A 25 -25.86 -21.30 5.49
C ASN A 25 -24.72 -20.26 5.36
N GLY A 26 -23.48 -20.74 5.42
CA GLY A 26 -22.31 -19.87 5.33
C GLY A 26 -22.22 -19.07 4.03
N MET A 27 -22.74 -19.61 2.91
CA MET A 27 -22.74 -18.91 1.62
C MET A 27 -23.72 -17.74 1.62
N ALA A 28 -24.92 -17.90 2.19
CA ALA A 28 -25.86 -16.81 2.34
C ALA A 28 -25.32 -15.71 3.28
N ALA A 29 -24.66 -16.08 4.38
CA ALA A 29 -24.00 -15.10 5.25
C ALA A 29 -22.91 -14.33 4.50
N PHE A 30 -22.06 -15.02 3.72
CA PHE A 30 -21.03 -14.43 2.88
C PHE A 30 -21.59 -13.40 1.89
N GLU A 31 -22.63 -13.76 1.14
CA GLU A 31 -23.27 -12.86 0.20
C GLU A 31 -23.86 -11.61 0.87
N ARG A 32 -24.51 -11.77 2.03
CA ARG A 32 -25.08 -10.65 2.80
C ARG A 32 -24.02 -9.72 3.38
N MET A 33 -22.92 -10.28 3.90
CA MET A 33 -21.80 -9.48 4.40
C MET A 33 -21.19 -8.61 3.28
N HIS A 34 -21.02 -9.17 2.09
CA HIS A 34 -20.55 -8.40 0.93
C HIS A 34 -21.56 -7.36 0.44
N ALA A 35 -22.86 -7.69 0.45
CA ALA A 35 -23.93 -6.74 0.11
C ALA A 35 -23.96 -5.55 1.10
N THR A 36 -23.69 -5.79 2.39
CA THR A 36 -23.58 -4.72 3.41
C THR A 36 -22.43 -3.74 3.11
N LEU A 37 -21.36 -4.20 2.49
CA LEU A 37 -20.22 -3.35 2.12
C LEU A 37 -20.35 -2.65 0.76
N GLU A 38 -21.25 -3.12 -0.10
CA GLU A 38 -21.37 -2.59 -1.47
C GLU A 38 -21.64 -1.08 -1.53
N PRO A 39 -22.48 -0.48 -0.65
CA PRO A 39 -22.65 0.97 -0.60
C PRO A 39 -21.36 1.75 -0.39
N VAL A 40 -20.42 1.19 0.41
CA VAL A 40 -19.10 1.82 0.63
C VAL A 40 -18.30 1.84 -0.67
N TRP A 41 -18.33 0.75 -1.43
CA TRP A 41 -17.65 0.68 -2.73
C TRP A 41 -18.23 1.65 -3.75
N CYS A 42 -19.55 1.81 -3.77
CA CYS A 42 -20.23 2.80 -4.60
C CYS A 42 -19.82 4.22 -4.23
N GLU A 43 -19.74 4.55 -2.94
CA GLU A 43 -19.29 5.87 -2.48
C GLU A 43 -17.83 6.14 -2.82
N ILE A 44 -16.93 5.16 -2.65
CA ILE A 44 -15.53 5.28 -3.09
C ILE A 44 -15.48 5.59 -4.59
N PHE A 45 -16.26 4.88 -5.42
CA PHE A 45 -16.32 5.17 -6.84
C PHE A 45 -16.85 6.59 -7.09
N ARG A 46 -17.90 7.01 -6.39
CA ARG A 46 -18.47 8.34 -6.56
C ARG A 46 -17.47 9.45 -6.29
N ILE A 47 -16.76 9.39 -5.15
CA ILE A 47 -15.85 10.46 -4.71
C ILE A 47 -14.49 10.43 -5.40
N LEU A 48 -14.05 9.27 -5.90
CA LEU A 48 -12.76 9.15 -6.55
C LEU A 48 -12.75 9.94 -7.86
N LYS A 49 -11.74 10.79 -8.06
CA LYS A 49 -11.55 11.52 -9.32
C LYS A 49 -11.30 10.58 -10.49
N SER A 50 -11.63 10.98 -11.71
CA SER A 50 -11.29 10.21 -12.91
C SER A 50 -9.77 10.00 -13.01
N GLY A 51 -9.34 8.78 -13.29
CA GLY A 51 -7.94 8.36 -13.26
C GLY A 51 -7.40 8.04 -11.86
N GLY A 52 -8.20 8.28 -10.81
CA GLY A 52 -7.84 7.93 -9.43
C GLY A 52 -7.77 6.41 -9.23
N ILE A 53 -6.95 6.01 -8.27
CA ILE A 53 -6.68 4.60 -7.95
C ILE A 53 -7.28 4.27 -6.58
N ALA A 54 -7.94 3.11 -6.51
CA ALA A 54 -8.34 2.48 -5.26
C ALA A 54 -7.53 1.20 -5.07
N CYS A 55 -6.97 1.02 -3.87
CA CYS A 55 -6.24 -0.18 -3.47
C CYS A 55 -6.99 -0.82 -2.31
N VAL A 56 -7.40 -2.07 -2.45
CA VAL A 56 -8.10 -2.79 -1.39
C VAL A 56 -7.29 -4.01 -0.98
N ASN A 57 -6.82 -4.01 0.26
CA ASN A 57 -6.18 -5.18 0.85
C ASN A 57 -7.26 -6.08 1.46
N ILE A 58 -7.37 -7.31 0.99
CA ILE A 58 -8.37 -8.27 1.44
C ILE A 58 -7.81 -9.69 1.48
N GLY A 59 -8.06 -10.40 2.58
CA GLY A 59 -7.79 -11.82 2.71
C GLY A 59 -9.04 -12.66 2.48
N ASP A 60 -8.87 -13.83 1.90
CA ASP A 60 -9.90 -14.86 1.90
C ASP A 60 -10.03 -15.47 3.29
N ALA A 61 -11.18 -16.08 3.56
CA ALA A 61 -11.43 -16.71 4.85
C ALA A 61 -11.73 -18.20 4.66
N VAL A 62 -11.17 -19.01 5.53
CA VAL A 62 -11.58 -20.41 5.71
C VAL A 62 -12.36 -20.51 7.01
N ARG A 63 -13.53 -21.12 6.97
CA ARG A 63 -14.41 -21.22 8.12
C ARG A 63 -15.28 -22.47 8.05
N THR A 64 -15.54 -23.08 9.20
CA THR A 64 -16.59 -24.08 9.35
C THR A 64 -17.88 -23.37 9.78
N VAL A 65 -18.93 -23.56 9.03
CA VAL A 65 -20.29 -23.09 9.35
C VAL A 65 -21.18 -24.33 9.36
N GLY A 66 -21.77 -24.66 10.53
CA GLY A 66 -22.34 -25.98 10.76
C GLY A 66 -21.26 -27.07 10.59
N ASP A 67 -21.55 -28.09 9.79
CA ASP A 67 -20.62 -29.19 9.50
C ASP A 67 -19.79 -28.98 8.24
N SER A 68 -19.95 -27.83 7.57
CA SER A 68 -19.29 -27.54 6.29
C SER A 68 -18.07 -26.63 6.46
N PHE A 69 -16.88 -27.18 6.20
CA PHE A 69 -15.65 -26.41 6.07
C PHE A 69 -15.53 -25.89 4.63
N ALA A 70 -15.38 -24.58 4.47
CA ALA A 70 -15.26 -23.96 3.16
C ALA A 70 -14.29 -22.78 3.13
N LEU A 71 -13.75 -22.51 1.94
CA LEU A 71 -13.10 -21.25 1.60
C LEU A 71 -14.19 -20.25 1.15
N TYR A 72 -14.14 -19.05 1.71
CA TYR A 72 -14.95 -17.91 1.30
C TYR A 72 -14.06 -16.92 0.55
N PRO A 73 -14.14 -16.86 -0.80
CA PRO A 73 -13.22 -16.11 -1.63
C PRO A 73 -13.60 -14.62 -1.66
N ASN A 74 -13.28 -13.91 -0.59
CA ASN A 74 -13.60 -12.49 -0.42
C ASN A 74 -13.05 -11.64 -1.56
N HIS A 75 -11.83 -11.92 -2.05
CA HIS A 75 -11.20 -11.17 -3.13
C HIS A 75 -11.98 -11.28 -4.45
N VAL A 76 -12.49 -12.47 -4.78
CA VAL A 76 -13.28 -12.71 -6.00
C VAL A 76 -14.58 -11.93 -5.94
N LYS A 77 -15.31 -12.02 -4.81
CA LYS A 77 -16.58 -11.33 -4.63
C LYS A 77 -16.43 -9.82 -4.70
N LEU A 78 -15.44 -9.29 -3.98
CA LEU A 78 -15.11 -7.86 -4.00
C LEU A 78 -14.76 -7.40 -5.42
N LEU A 79 -13.87 -8.10 -6.12
CA LEU A 79 -13.45 -7.76 -7.48
C LEU A 79 -14.65 -7.72 -8.42
N SER A 80 -15.55 -8.72 -8.32
CA SER A 80 -16.79 -8.76 -9.12
C SER A 80 -17.69 -7.55 -8.86
N GLN A 81 -17.89 -7.17 -7.59
CA GLN A 81 -18.68 -5.98 -7.23
C GLN A 81 -18.04 -4.70 -7.78
N MET A 82 -16.72 -4.53 -7.60
CA MET A 82 -15.99 -3.34 -8.08
C MET A 82 -16.06 -3.21 -9.61
N LEU A 83 -15.97 -4.31 -10.36
CA LEU A 83 -16.13 -4.30 -11.81
C LEU A 83 -17.56 -3.93 -12.21
N GLY A 84 -18.56 -4.45 -11.49
CA GLY A 84 -19.98 -4.11 -11.68
C GLY A 84 -20.28 -2.63 -11.45
N ILE A 85 -19.61 -1.98 -10.49
CA ILE A 85 -19.73 -0.55 -10.19
C ILE A 85 -19.09 0.31 -11.30
N GLY A 86 -18.14 -0.23 -12.06
CA GLY A 86 -17.50 0.47 -13.19
C GLY A 86 -16.00 0.76 -13.02
N PHE A 87 -15.35 0.17 -12.04
CA PHE A 87 -13.89 0.22 -11.95
C PHE A 87 -13.23 -0.59 -13.06
N THR A 88 -12.04 -0.18 -13.47
CA THR A 88 -11.13 -0.96 -14.29
C THR A 88 -10.09 -1.61 -13.37
N THR A 89 -9.94 -2.94 -13.42
CA THR A 89 -8.89 -3.63 -12.68
C THR A 89 -7.52 -3.41 -13.32
N LEU A 90 -6.50 -3.30 -12.48
CA LEU A 90 -5.09 -3.28 -12.84
C LEU A 90 -4.41 -4.53 -12.25
N PRO A 91 -3.15 -4.83 -12.62
CA PRO A 91 -2.42 -5.93 -11.98
C PRO A 91 -2.44 -5.79 -10.47
N GLN A 92 -2.85 -6.85 -9.79
CA GLN A 92 -2.94 -6.91 -8.33
C GLN A 92 -1.61 -7.39 -7.73
N ILE A 93 -1.49 -7.25 -6.41
CA ILE A 93 -0.33 -7.70 -5.66
C ILE A 93 -0.77 -8.78 -4.67
N LEU A 94 -0.03 -9.88 -4.63
CA LEU A 94 -0.16 -10.89 -3.58
C LEU A 94 0.80 -10.54 -2.45
N TRP A 95 0.26 -10.19 -1.29
CA TRP A 95 1.09 -9.99 -0.12
C TRP A 95 1.15 -11.27 0.70
N ARG A 96 2.33 -11.92 0.73
CA ARG A 96 2.56 -13.10 1.56
C ARG A 96 2.69 -12.67 3.02
N LYS A 97 1.63 -12.86 3.77
CA LYS A 97 1.58 -12.62 5.21
C LYS A 97 2.06 -13.86 5.93
N GLN A 98 3.32 -13.84 6.39
CA GLN A 98 3.84 -14.95 7.18
C GLN A 98 3.00 -15.13 8.44
N THR A 99 2.45 -16.30 8.64
CA THR A 99 1.64 -16.60 9.83
C THR A 99 2.55 -16.79 11.05
N ASN A 100 2.06 -16.40 12.25
CA ASN A 100 2.78 -16.65 13.50
C ASN A 100 2.77 -18.13 13.90
N ALA A 101 2.01 -18.97 13.19
CA ALA A 101 1.86 -20.39 13.42
C ALA A 101 1.99 -21.16 12.09
N PRO A 102 3.22 -21.26 11.53
CA PRO A 102 3.45 -21.94 10.24
C PRO A 102 3.07 -23.42 10.28
N ASN A 103 2.94 -24.02 11.47
CA ASN A 103 2.57 -25.42 11.68
C ASN A 103 1.07 -25.61 11.98
N LYS A 104 0.23 -24.63 11.72
CA LYS A 104 -1.22 -24.80 11.88
C LYS A 104 -1.77 -25.61 10.72
N PHE A 105 -1.88 -26.91 10.93
CA PHE A 105 -2.51 -27.81 9.96
C PHE A 105 -4.01 -27.57 9.88
N MET A 106 -4.56 -27.69 8.66
CA MET A 106 -5.98 -27.56 8.39
C MET A 106 -6.53 -28.89 7.87
N GLY A 107 -7.75 -29.22 8.25
CA GLY A 107 -8.38 -30.50 7.92
C GLY A 107 -7.74 -31.65 8.70
N SER A 108 -7.50 -32.77 8.01
CA SER A 108 -6.94 -34.00 8.60
C SER A 108 -5.42 -33.94 8.87
N GLY A 109 -4.81 -32.77 8.76
CA GLY A 109 -3.39 -32.57 9.01
C GLY A 109 -2.53 -33.26 7.93
N MET A 110 -1.86 -34.36 8.29
CA MET A 110 -0.96 -35.07 7.37
C MET A 110 -1.64 -36.26 6.67
N LEU A 111 -2.91 -36.50 6.90
CA LEU A 111 -3.62 -37.66 6.35
C LEU A 111 -4.43 -37.22 5.10
N PRO A 112 -4.05 -37.68 3.89
CA PRO A 112 -4.84 -37.43 2.69
C PRO A 112 -6.16 -38.20 2.74
N PRO A 113 -7.20 -37.78 1.96
CA PRO A 113 -7.24 -36.65 1.03
C PRO A 113 -7.72 -35.33 1.66
N TYR A 114 -8.00 -35.27 2.94
CA TYR A 114 -8.70 -34.14 3.60
C TYR A 114 -7.74 -33.18 4.32
N ALA A 115 -6.47 -33.17 3.97
CA ALA A 115 -5.53 -32.13 4.37
C ALA A 115 -5.70 -30.94 3.44
N TYR A 116 -5.76 -29.72 4.00
CA TYR A 116 -6.01 -28.50 3.25
C TYR A 116 -4.83 -27.54 3.29
N VAL A 117 -4.73 -26.71 2.26
CA VAL A 117 -3.69 -25.67 2.11
C VAL A 117 -3.92 -24.57 3.13
N THR A 118 -2.85 -24.13 3.80
CA THR A 118 -2.88 -22.98 4.71
C THR A 118 -2.86 -21.69 3.90
N LEU A 119 -3.75 -20.73 4.23
CA LEU A 119 -3.74 -19.40 3.61
C LEU A 119 -2.61 -18.56 4.21
N GLU A 120 -1.64 -18.17 3.38
CA GLU A 120 -0.48 -17.36 3.79
C GLU A 120 -0.42 -16.01 3.07
N HIS A 121 -1.44 -15.63 2.33
CA HIS A 121 -1.43 -14.38 1.58
C HIS A 121 -2.74 -13.61 1.70
N GLU A 122 -2.64 -12.33 1.45
CA GLU A 122 -3.76 -11.43 1.20
C GLU A 122 -3.61 -10.82 -0.19
N HIS A 123 -4.73 -10.39 -0.79
CA HIS A 123 -4.77 -9.76 -2.09
C HIS A 123 -4.83 -8.25 -1.94
N ILE A 124 -3.94 -7.52 -2.62
CA ILE A 124 -4.06 -6.07 -2.78
C ILE A 124 -4.60 -5.84 -4.19
N ILE A 125 -5.90 -5.62 -4.26
CA ILE A 125 -6.62 -5.38 -5.51
C ILE A 125 -6.42 -3.92 -5.89
N VAL A 126 -5.91 -3.67 -7.10
CA VAL A 126 -5.65 -2.32 -7.62
C VAL A 126 -6.66 -2.00 -8.70
N LEU A 127 -7.39 -0.92 -8.51
CA LEU A 127 -8.53 -0.51 -9.33
C LEU A 127 -8.39 0.95 -9.76
N ARG A 128 -8.87 1.27 -10.96
CA ARG A 128 -8.87 2.64 -11.47
C ARG A 128 -10.28 3.06 -11.88
N LYS A 129 -10.64 4.30 -11.56
CA LYS A 129 -11.85 4.93 -12.09
C LYS A 129 -11.57 5.59 -13.43
N GLY A 130 -12.24 5.13 -14.48
CA GLY A 130 -12.16 5.73 -15.81
C GLY A 130 -10.77 5.69 -16.45
N SER A 131 -10.48 6.66 -17.31
CA SER A 131 -9.24 6.77 -18.06
C SER A 131 -8.12 7.37 -17.23
N ARG A 132 -6.87 7.14 -17.65
CA ARG A 132 -5.69 7.74 -17.01
C ARG A 132 -5.79 9.26 -17.01
N MET A 133 -5.52 9.89 -15.86
CA MET A 133 -5.49 11.34 -15.71
C MET A 133 -4.36 11.95 -16.54
N ALA A 134 -4.67 13.02 -17.29
CA ALA A 134 -3.68 13.80 -18.01
C ALA A 134 -2.94 14.73 -17.03
N ILE A 135 -1.62 14.81 -17.18
CA ILE A 135 -0.75 15.71 -16.39
C ILE A 135 -0.22 16.77 -17.36
N ASN A 136 -0.91 17.89 -17.43
CA ASN A 136 -0.67 18.88 -18.47
C ASN A 136 0.08 20.12 -17.95
N SER A 137 -0.23 20.59 -16.74
CA SER A 137 0.38 21.80 -16.19
C SER A 137 1.86 21.58 -15.83
N THR A 138 2.65 22.65 -15.86
CA THR A 138 4.06 22.61 -15.42
C THR A 138 4.14 22.22 -13.93
N THR A 139 3.27 22.82 -13.11
CA THR A 139 3.21 22.53 -11.67
C THR A 139 2.94 21.05 -11.38
N ASP A 140 1.94 20.45 -12.06
CA ASP A 140 1.65 19.02 -11.88
C ASP A 140 2.82 18.12 -12.30
N LYS A 141 3.52 18.51 -13.38
CA LYS A 141 4.72 17.80 -13.84
C LYS A 141 5.85 17.88 -12.82
N ASP A 142 6.04 19.04 -12.19
CA ASP A 142 7.08 19.25 -11.19
C ASP A 142 6.75 18.50 -9.89
N ILE A 143 5.51 18.60 -9.38
CA ILE A 143 5.04 17.82 -8.23
C ILE A 143 5.21 16.32 -8.49
N ARG A 144 4.90 15.86 -9.70
CA ARG A 144 5.08 14.46 -10.07
C ARG A 144 6.54 14.04 -10.07
N ARG A 145 7.47 14.90 -10.53
CA ARG A 145 8.91 14.62 -10.51
C ARG A 145 9.45 14.57 -9.10
N GLU A 146 9.03 15.51 -8.25
CA GLU A 146 9.40 15.48 -6.84
C GLU A 146 8.85 14.26 -6.09
N SER A 147 7.71 13.73 -6.54
CA SER A 147 7.06 12.53 -5.98
C SER A 147 7.62 11.23 -6.55
N ALA A 148 8.71 11.26 -7.30
CA ALA A 148 9.34 10.05 -7.83
C ALA A 148 9.82 9.14 -6.69
N TYR A 149 10.11 7.92 -7.03
CA TYR A 149 10.77 6.91 -6.18
C TYR A 149 12.06 6.47 -6.87
N PHE A 150 12.96 5.86 -6.12
CA PHE A 150 14.21 5.36 -6.67
C PHE A 150 13.99 4.17 -7.61
N TRP A 151 14.90 3.96 -8.54
CA TRP A 151 14.85 2.87 -9.52
C TRP A 151 14.79 1.49 -8.84
N GLU A 152 15.57 1.27 -7.79
CA GLU A 152 15.56 0.03 -7.00
C GLU A 152 14.26 -0.16 -6.24
N GLU A 153 13.66 0.91 -5.71
CA GLU A 153 12.34 0.85 -5.08
C GLU A 153 11.26 0.46 -6.09
N ARG A 154 11.32 1.04 -7.29
CA ARG A 154 10.40 0.67 -8.37
C ARG A 154 10.47 -0.81 -8.69
N ASN A 155 11.66 -1.40 -8.76
CA ASN A 155 11.83 -2.81 -9.06
C ASN A 155 11.30 -3.73 -7.96
N ASN A 156 11.33 -3.27 -6.71
CA ASN A 156 10.82 -4.01 -5.56
C ASN A 156 9.30 -3.77 -5.35
N TRP A 157 8.86 -2.51 -5.33
CA TRP A 157 7.48 -2.17 -5.00
C TRP A 157 6.46 -2.59 -6.07
N PHE A 158 6.86 -2.62 -7.35
CA PHE A 158 5.99 -3.00 -8.45
C PHE A 158 6.08 -4.50 -8.81
N SER A 159 6.64 -5.31 -7.92
CA SER A 159 6.45 -6.76 -7.98
C SER A 159 4.98 -7.10 -7.67
N ASP A 160 4.43 -8.07 -8.37
CA ASP A 160 3.09 -8.60 -8.11
C ASP A 160 3.04 -9.57 -6.90
N VAL A 161 4.19 -9.84 -6.28
CA VAL A 161 4.32 -10.65 -5.05
C VAL A 161 5.20 -9.94 -4.05
N TRP A 162 4.65 -9.61 -2.88
CA TRP A 162 5.39 -9.06 -1.75
C TRP A 162 5.60 -10.13 -0.68
N ILE A 163 6.85 -10.55 -0.48
CA ILE A 163 7.22 -11.61 0.48
C ILE A 163 8.01 -11.07 1.68
N GLU A 164 8.62 -9.91 1.54
CA GLU A 164 9.52 -9.32 2.53
C GLU A 164 8.79 -8.54 3.64
N LEU A 165 7.50 -8.20 3.43
CA LEU A 165 6.72 -7.42 4.37
C LEU A 165 6.11 -8.31 5.46
N LYS A 166 6.79 -8.37 6.60
CA LYS A 166 6.28 -9.11 7.76
C LYS A 166 5.14 -8.34 8.42
N GLY A 167 4.10 -9.08 8.83
CA GLY A 167 3.06 -8.51 9.68
C GLY A 167 3.68 -7.96 10.97
N THR A 168 3.35 -6.73 11.34
CA THR A 168 3.83 -6.11 12.58
C THR A 168 2.94 -6.51 13.74
N ARG A 169 3.52 -6.94 14.87
CA ARG A 169 2.76 -6.99 16.13
C ARG A 169 2.52 -5.55 16.56
N GLN A 170 1.28 -5.09 16.47
CA GLN A 170 0.93 -3.79 17.01
C GLN A 170 1.11 -3.81 18.52
N GLN A 171 1.91 -2.88 19.04
CA GLN A 171 1.98 -2.57 20.47
C GLN A 171 0.81 -1.63 20.80
N LEU A 172 -0.40 -2.16 20.81
CA LEU A 172 -1.56 -1.43 21.30
C LEU A 172 -1.61 -1.59 22.82
N ILE A 173 -1.84 -0.50 23.51
CA ILE A 173 -1.85 -0.40 24.98
C ILE A 173 -3.00 -1.21 25.57
N ASP A 174 -4.11 -1.35 24.84
CA ASP A 174 -5.29 -2.10 25.27
C ASP A 174 -5.46 -3.42 24.49
N ASN A 175 -5.60 -4.51 25.24
CA ASN A 175 -5.83 -5.85 24.71
C ASN A 175 -7.20 -5.99 24.01
N SER A 176 -8.20 -5.18 24.31
CA SER A 176 -9.52 -5.18 23.66
C SER A 176 -9.46 -4.64 22.24
N VAL A 177 -8.77 -3.51 22.05
CA VAL A 177 -8.51 -2.89 20.75
C VAL A 177 -7.63 -3.79 19.88
N ARG A 178 -6.64 -4.45 20.49
CA ARG A 178 -5.75 -5.39 19.81
C ARG A 178 -6.47 -6.61 19.22
N LYS A 179 -7.49 -7.12 19.90
CA LYS A 179 -8.27 -8.28 19.42
C LYS A 179 -9.13 -7.95 18.20
N ARG A 180 -9.50 -6.69 18.00
CA ARG A 180 -10.35 -6.21 16.91
C ARG A 180 -9.58 -5.60 15.75
N SER A 181 -8.27 -5.36 15.89
CA SER A 181 -7.45 -4.71 14.87
C SER A 181 -6.83 -5.76 13.93
N ALA A 182 -7.27 -5.75 12.68
CA ALA A 182 -6.65 -6.47 11.56
C ALA A 182 -5.66 -5.58 10.80
N ALA A 183 -4.97 -4.66 11.48
CA ALA A 183 -4.13 -3.67 10.84
C ALA A 183 -2.94 -4.31 10.10
N PHE A 184 -2.67 -3.79 8.94
CA PHE A 184 -1.49 -4.09 8.14
C PHE A 184 -0.29 -3.24 8.58
N PRO A 185 0.95 -3.66 8.29
CA PRO A 185 2.15 -2.87 8.60
C PRO A 185 2.16 -1.56 7.82
N PHE A 186 2.75 -0.51 8.43
CA PHE A 186 2.91 0.83 7.86
C PHE A 186 3.44 0.83 6.41
N GLU A 187 4.35 -0.07 6.09
CA GLU A 187 4.98 -0.16 4.77
C GLU A 187 3.99 -0.43 3.64
N ILE A 188 2.89 -1.16 3.89
CA ILE A 188 1.87 -1.45 2.85
C ILE A 188 1.21 -0.16 2.34
N PRO A 189 0.50 0.64 3.16
CA PRO A 189 -0.10 1.86 2.68
C PRO A 189 0.96 2.87 2.24
N TYR A 190 2.15 2.91 2.85
CA TYR A 190 3.22 3.81 2.46
C TYR A 190 3.69 3.56 1.02
N ARG A 191 3.92 2.30 0.63
CA ARG A 191 4.25 1.94 -0.76
C ARG A 191 3.12 2.28 -1.71
N LEU A 192 1.89 1.84 -1.43
CA LEU A 192 0.74 2.07 -2.30
C LEU A 192 0.48 3.56 -2.53
N ILE A 193 0.60 4.39 -1.48
CA ILE A 193 0.45 5.85 -1.57
C ILE A 193 1.54 6.44 -2.49
N ASN A 194 2.80 6.06 -2.32
CA ASN A 194 3.87 6.55 -3.18
C ASN A 194 3.76 6.03 -4.63
N MET A 195 3.28 4.81 -4.84
CA MET A 195 3.12 4.20 -6.17
C MET A 195 2.00 4.85 -6.97
N PHE A 196 0.90 5.27 -6.31
CA PHE A 196 -0.35 5.62 -7.00
C PHE A 196 -0.85 7.04 -6.75
N SER A 197 -0.10 7.88 -6.05
CA SER A 197 -0.43 9.29 -5.82
C SER A 197 0.80 10.19 -5.90
N VAL A 198 0.57 11.50 -5.93
CA VAL A 198 1.64 12.51 -5.85
C VAL A 198 1.48 13.35 -4.57
N LYS A 199 2.50 14.11 -4.20
CA LYS A 199 2.46 15.03 -3.06
C LYS A 199 1.24 15.97 -3.18
N GLY A 200 0.58 16.24 -2.06
CA GLY A 200 -0.63 17.05 -2.00
C GLY A 200 -1.93 16.37 -2.46
N ASP A 201 -1.87 15.13 -2.99
CA ASP A 201 -3.10 14.37 -3.23
C ASP A 201 -3.78 14.01 -1.90
N THR A 202 -5.10 13.79 -1.94
CA THR A 202 -5.88 13.35 -0.78
C THR A 202 -6.11 11.85 -0.84
N ILE A 203 -5.70 11.15 0.22
CA ILE A 203 -5.93 9.73 0.44
C ILE A 203 -7.18 9.57 1.29
N VAL A 204 -8.09 8.68 0.87
CA VAL A 204 -9.31 8.37 1.63
C VAL A 204 -9.22 6.93 2.12
N ASP A 205 -9.43 6.72 3.42
CA ASP A 205 -9.53 5.41 4.04
C ASP A 205 -10.89 5.26 4.74
N PRO A 206 -11.84 4.48 4.18
CA PRO A 206 -13.15 4.29 4.78
C PRO A 206 -13.14 3.32 5.96
N PHE A 207 -12.01 2.69 6.27
CA PHE A 207 -11.82 1.73 7.36
C PHE A 207 -10.55 2.06 8.14
N LEU A 208 -10.47 3.28 8.67
CA LEU A 208 -9.24 3.89 9.19
C LEU A 208 -8.57 3.09 10.31
N GLY A 209 -9.34 2.43 11.17
CA GLY A 209 -8.82 1.68 12.31
C GLY A 209 -7.90 2.54 13.18
N THR A 210 -6.68 2.08 13.38
CA THR A 210 -5.65 2.77 14.18
C THR A 210 -4.92 3.90 13.45
N GLY A 211 -5.33 4.25 12.21
CA GLY A 211 -4.77 5.39 11.46
C GLY A 211 -3.48 5.12 10.71
N THR A 212 -3.10 3.86 10.49
CA THR A 212 -1.87 3.50 9.77
C THR A 212 -1.78 4.16 8.40
N THR A 213 -2.90 4.20 7.66
CA THR A 213 -2.97 4.88 6.35
C THR A 213 -2.77 6.39 6.47
N MET A 214 -3.31 7.03 7.51
CA MET A 214 -3.14 8.46 7.76
C MET A 214 -1.68 8.80 8.05
N ILE A 215 -1.01 8.04 8.91
CA ILE A 215 0.41 8.21 9.22
C ILE A 215 1.26 8.02 7.96
N ALA A 216 0.95 7.02 7.13
CA ALA A 216 1.63 6.78 5.86
C ALA A 216 1.42 7.93 4.86
N ALA A 217 0.23 8.50 4.78
CA ALA A 217 -0.06 9.66 3.95
C ALA A 217 0.73 10.89 4.41
N MET A 218 0.78 11.16 5.72
CA MET A 218 1.61 12.21 6.30
C MET A 218 3.10 11.99 5.97
N ALA A 219 3.62 10.79 6.18
CA ALA A 219 5.01 10.46 5.88
C ALA A 219 5.37 10.64 4.39
N ALA A 220 4.38 10.51 3.52
CA ALA A 220 4.53 10.68 2.08
C ALA A 220 4.20 12.10 1.57
N GLY A 221 3.80 13.04 2.44
CA GLY A 221 3.43 14.41 2.06
C GLY A 221 2.08 14.50 1.34
N ARG A 222 1.12 13.65 1.73
CA ARG A 222 -0.26 13.63 1.21
C ARG A 222 -1.23 14.06 2.30
N HIS A 223 -2.39 14.57 1.89
CA HIS A 223 -3.54 14.74 2.77
C HIS A 223 -4.24 13.41 2.98
N SER A 224 -4.98 13.27 4.07
CA SER A 224 -5.80 12.08 4.31
C SER A 224 -7.13 12.42 4.96
N VAL A 225 -8.15 11.63 4.63
CA VAL A 225 -9.46 11.62 5.27
C VAL A 225 -9.76 10.18 5.61
N GLY A 226 -10.09 9.91 6.87
CA GLY A 226 -10.41 8.57 7.32
C GLY A 226 -11.75 8.49 8.03
N PHE A 227 -12.41 7.35 7.92
CA PHE A 227 -13.67 7.04 8.60
C PHE A 227 -13.47 5.82 9.49
N GLU A 228 -13.99 5.90 10.71
CA GLU A 228 -13.91 4.81 11.67
C GLU A 228 -15.24 4.75 12.47
N LEU A 229 -15.82 3.56 12.57
CA LEU A 229 -17.06 3.34 13.29
C LEU A 229 -16.85 3.18 14.79
N GLU A 230 -15.72 2.59 15.17
CA GLU A 230 -15.41 2.27 16.56
C GLU A 230 -14.73 3.47 17.26
N PRO A 231 -15.39 4.12 18.24
CA PRO A 231 -14.84 5.30 18.91
C PRO A 231 -13.53 5.05 19.66
N ASP A 232 -13.29 3.83 20.14
CA ASP A 232 -12.10 3.46 20.92
C ASP A 232 -10.80 3.58 20.12
N PHE A 233 -10.86 3.47 18.80
CA PHE A 233 -9.71 3.72 17.93
C PHE A 233 -9.26 5.19 17.91
N THR A 234 -10.09 6.12 18.37
CA THR A 234 -9.73 7.55 18.40
C THR A 234 -8.55 7.83 19.34
N ILE A 235 -8.42 7.09 20.43
CA ILE A 235 -7.29 7.21 21.38
C ILE A 235 -6.00 6.73 20.68
N ALA A 236 -6.06 5.59 20.03
CA ALA A 236 -4.92 5.05 19.29
C ALA A 236 -4.46 5.97 18.14
N LEU A 237 -5.38 6.72 17.52
CA LEU A 237 -5.06 7.73 16.52
C LEU A 237 -4.23 8.88 17.10
N SER A 238 -4.61 9.43 18.25
CA SER A 238 -3.88 10.53 18.90
C SER A 238 -2.47 10.11 19.31
N ASP A 239 -2.31 8.90 19.85
CA ASP A 239 -1.00 8.33 20.18
C ASP A 239 -0.15 8.09 18.93
N GLY A 240 -0.75 7.57 17.85
CA GLY A 240 -0.09 7.38 16.56
C GLY A 240 0.43 8.67 15.95
N ILE A 241 -0.31 9.77 16.05
CA ILE A 241 0.11 11.10 15.56
C ILE A 241 1.34 11.62 16.31
N SER A 242 1.45 11.39 17.60
CA SER A 242 2.62 11.83 18.40
C SER A 242 3.92 11.22 17.88
N SER A 243 3.87 9.99 17.36
CA SER A 243 5.03 9.26 16.80
C SER A 243 5.17 9.41 15.28
N ALA A 244 4.21 10.04 14.59
CA ALA A 244 4.18 10.12 13.13
C ALA A 244 5.41 10.83 12.53
N VAL A 245 5.94 11.86 13.23
CA VAL A 245 7.14 12.59 12.80
C VAL A 245 8.36 11.68 12.79
N ASP A 246 8.55 10.91 13.87
CA ASP A 246 9.69 10.00 14.00
C ASP A 246 9.59 8.84 13.01
N ILE A 247 8.40 8.24 12.89
CA ILE A 247 8.13 7.17 11.91
C ILE A 247 8.47 7.64 10.50
N ALA A 248 7.98 8.83 10.12
CA ALA A 248 8.20 9.38 8.79
C ALA A 248 9.67 9.72 8.53
N ASN A 249 10.36 10.37 9.49
CA ASN A 249 11.77 10.71 9.36
C ASN A 249 12.66 9.47 9.31
N ASN A 250 12.38 8.46 10.14
CA ASN A 250 13.11 7.19 10.10
C ASN A 250 12.93 6.52 8.74
N ARG A 251 11.71 6.51 8.20
CA ARG A 251 11.46 5.91 6.89
C ARG A 251 12.15 6.67 5.75
N ILE A 252 12.23 8.00 5.81
CA ILE A 252 12.99 8.81 4.85
C ILE A 252 14.48 8.45 4.94
N ASN A 253 15.05 8.35 6.15
CA ASN A 253 16.44 7.97 6.33
C ASN A 253 16.74 6.59 5.75
N GLU A 254 15.92 5.59 6.07
CA GLU A 254 16.05 4.22 5.52
C GLU A 254 16.07 4.21 3.99
N ARG A 255 15.20 5.00 3.35
CA ARG A 255 15.17 5.09 1.88
C ARG A 255 16.44 5.72 1.32
N LEU A 256 16.94 6.77 1.96
CA LEU A 256 18.16 7.46 1.54
C LEU A 256 19.40 6.60 1.76
N GLU A 257 19.50 5.90 2.88
CA GLU A 257 20.59 4.97 3.20
C GLU A 257 20.59 3.76 2.24
N ALA A 258 19.43 3.18 1.98
CA ALA A 258 19.29 2.07 1.03
C ALA A 258 19.70 2.51 -0.40
N HIS A 259 19.35 3.73 -0.80
CA HIS A 259 19.79 4.26 -2.09
C HIS A 259 21.32 4.45 -2.15
N GLN A 260 21.94 4.97 -1.09
CA GLN A 260 23.39 5.12 -1.03
C GLN A 260 24.10 3.77 -1.11
N GLU A 261 23.62 2.78 -0.40
CA GLU A 261 24.13 1.41 -0.50
C GLU A 261 24.00 0.84 -1.91
N PHE A 262 22.81 1.06 -2.54
CA PHE A 262 22.60 0.67 -3.92
C PHE A 262 23.60 1.34 -4.87
N VAL A 263 23.83 2.66 -4.75
CA VAL A 263 24.79 3.41 -5.56
C VAL A 263 26.20 2.85 -5.36
N LYS A 264 26.61 2.61 -4.11
CA LYS A 264 27.91 2.01 -3.78
C LYS A 264 28.08 0.66 -4.45
N ASN A 265 27.13 -0.25 -4.27
CA ASN A 265 27.18 -1.61 -4.85
C ASN A 265 27.27 -1.57 -6.38
N ARG A 266 26.57 -0.64 -7.04
CA ARG A 266 26.66 -0.45 -8.48
C ARG A 266 27.99 0.09 -8.93
N THR A 267 28.56 1.05 -8.20
CA THR A 267 29.89 1.63 -8.47
C THR A 267 30.98 0.58 -8.32
N ASP A 268 30.92 -0.22 -7.26
CA ASP A 268 31.88 -1.31 -7.00
C ASP A 268 31.81 -2.38 -8.11
N ALA A 269 30.63 -2.56 -8.71
CA ALA A 269 30.43 -3.42 -9.88
C ALA A 269 30.81 -2.75 -11.23
N GLY A 270 31.43 -1.56 -11.22
CA GLY A 270 31.89 -0.85 -12.40
C GLY A 270 30.82 -0.08 -13.16
N TYR A 271 29.65 0.17 -12.55
CA TYR A 271 28.60 0.96 -13.20
C TYR A 271 28.88 2.46 -13.10
N GLU A 272 28.78 3.17 -14.22
CA GLU A 272 28.92 4.63 -14.28
C GLU A 272 27.56 5.30 -14.38
N PHE A 273 27.22 6.14 -13.42
CA PHE A 273 25.98 6.89 -13.40
C PHE A 273 26.00 8.06 -14.39
N LYS A 274 24.83 8.42 -14.94
CA LYS A 274 24.65 9.54 -15.86
C LYS A 274 23.98 10.74 -15.23
N TYR A 275 23.25 10.55 -14.15
CA TYR A 275 22.38 11.57 -13.57
C TYR A 275 22.69 11.75 -12.09
N LEU A 276 22.51 12.98 -11.63
CA LEU A 276 22.59 13.37 -10.22
C LEU A 276 21.22 13.87 -9.76
N ASN A 277 20.82 13.49 -8.56
CA ASN A 277 19.70 14.14 -7.91
C ASN A 277 20.08 15.59 -7.58
N ARG A 278 19.20 16.54 -7.93
CA ARG A 278 19.47 17.99 -7.78
C ARG A 278 19.49 18.42 -6.31
N HIS A 279 18.68 17.80 -5.47
CA HIS A 279 18.50 18.19 -4.09
C HIS A 279 19.57 17.61 -3.17
N TYR A 280 19.93 16.35 -3.39
CA TYR A 280 20.86 15.62 -2.52
C TYR A 280 22.28 15.50 -3.08
N GLY A 281 22.45 15.63 -4.38
CA GLY A 281 23.73 15.57 -5.05
C GLY A 281 24.31 14.17 -5.23
N PHE A 282 23.56 13.12 -4.90
CA PHE A 282 23.99 11.73 -5.14
C PHE A 282 23.60 11.27 -6.56
N PRO A 283 24.31 10.23 -7.08
CA PRO A 283 23.99 9.62 -8.36
C PRO A 283 22.62 8.93 -8.35
N VAL A 284 21.91 8.94 -9.49
CA VAL A 284 20.64 8.23 -9.69
C VAL A 284 20.63 7.50 -11.02
N MET A 285 19.83 6.45 -11.14
CA MET A 285 19.78 5.58 -12.32
C MET A 285 19.14 6.24 -13.53
N THR A 286 18.10 7.03 -13.31
CA THR A 286 17.27 7.57 -14.39
C THR A 286 17.06 9.07 -14.29
N ARG A 287 16.73 9.68 -15.44
CA ARG A 287 16.38 11.10 -15.49
C ARG A 287 15.14 11.44 -14.64
N GLN A 288 14.30 10.47 -14.35
CA GLN A 288 13.06 10.68 -13.59
C GLN A 288 13.32 10.96 -12.10
N GLU A 289 14.49 10.56 -11.57
CA GLU A 289 14.88 10.70 -10.17
C GLU A 289 15.63 12.00 -9.88
N ILE A 290 15.94 12.83 -10.91
CA ILE A 290 16.73 14.08 -10.76
C ILE A 290 16.07 15.04 -9.77
N GLU A 291 14.74 15.15 -9.80
CA GLU A 291 13.96 16.07 -8.96
C GLU A 291 13.30 15.38 -7.76
N LEU A 292 13.59 14.08 -7.52
CA LEU A 292 13.04 13.38 -6.35
C LEU A 292 13.43 14.13 -5.09
N LEU A 293 12.44 14.41 -4.22
CA LEU A 293 12.61 15.20 -3.01
C LEU A 293 11.78 14.64 -1.87
N PHE A 294 12.38 14.45 -0.70
CA PHE A 294 11.67 14.16 0.54
C PHE A 294 11.54 15.45 1.36
N ASN A 295 10.32 15.83 1.70
CA ASN A 295 10.06 16.89 2.65
C ASN A 295 9.99 16.26 4.05
N ARG A 296 10.91 16.67 4.94
CA ARG A 296 10.96 16.13 6.29
C ARG A 296 9.83 16.68 7.14
N PRO A 297 9.04 15.81 7.79
CA PRO A 297 8.12 16.24 8.82
C PRO A 297 8.88 16.88 10.00
N LEU A 298 8.41 18.02 10.44
CA LEU A 298 8.97 18.76 11.57
C LEU A 298 8.11 18.62 12.82
N ARG A 299 6.79 18.66 12.64
CA ARG A 299 5.84 18.67 13.74
C ARG A 299 4.49 18.15 13.29
N ALA A 300 3.89 17.29 14.11
CA ALA A 300 2.51 16.88 14.00
C ALA A 300 1.73 17.46 15.18
N LYS A 301 0.52 17.96 14.95
CA LYS A 301 -0.36 18.48 16.01
C LYS A 301 -1.82 18.28 15.64
N GLU A 302 -2.65 18.08 16.64
CA GLU A 302 -4.09 18.25 16.52
C GLU A 302 -4.40 19.74 16.57
N THR A 303 -5.08 20.25 15.54
CA THR A 303 -5.46 21.66 15.43
C THR A 303 -6.89 21.90 15.89
N GLU A 304 -7.77 20.93 15.61
CA GLU A 304 -9.15 20.87 16.05
C GLU A 304 -9.49 19.40 16.33
N LYS A 305 -10.61 19.15 16.99
CA LYS A 305 -11.01 17.78 17.31
C LYS A 305 -10.98 16.87 16.06
N ARG A 306 -10.10 15.89 16.08
CA ARG A 306 -9.87 14.93 14.97
C ARG A 306 -9.34 15.55 13.68
N LEU A 307 -8.79 16.76 13.74
CA LEU A 307 -8.10 17.40 12.63
C LEU A 307 -6.60 17.52 12.96
N PHE A 308 -5.79 16.82 12.25
CA PHE A 308 -4.34 16.78 12.45
C PHE A 308 -3.61 17.49 11.33
N ARG A 309 -2.57 18.24 11.69
CA ARG A 309 -1.70 18.94 10.74
C ARG A 309 -0.27 18.49 10.91
N MET A 310 0.38 18.20 9.79
CA MET A 310 1.81 17.96 9.68
C MET A 310 2.48 19.17 9.04
N ASP A 311 3.47 19.75 9.72
CA ASP A 311 4.33 20.79 9.16
C ASP A 311 5.61 20.13 8.61
N TYR A 312 6.06 20.56 7.43
CA TYR A 312 7.22 19.99 6.74
C TYR A 312 8.31 21.02 6.54
N ASP A 313 9.57 20.55 6.52
CA ASP A 313 10.69 21.34 6.03
C ASP A 313 10.62 21.42 4.50
N SER A 314 10.74 22.63 3.97
CA SER A 314 10.84 22.86 2.52
C SER A 314 12.26 22.62 1.99
N ARG A 315 13.27 22.53 2.87
CA ARG A 315 14.67 22.37 2.53
C ARG A 315 15.05 20.91 2.56
N PRO A 316 15.74 20.40 1.53
CA PRO A 316 16.37 19.09 1.65
C PRO A 316 17.46 19.11 2.71
N LEU A 317 17.79 17.95 3.27
CA LEU A 317 18.94 17.82 4.17
C LEU A 317 20.21 18.32 3.48
N PRO A 318 21.19 18.83 4.24
CA PRO A 318 22.47 19.25 3.70
C PRO A 318 23.10 18.16 2.83
N LYS A 319 23.59 18.52 1.65
CA LYS A 319 24.21 17.59 0.68
C LYS A 319 25.36 16.75 1.25
N ASP A 320 26.00 17.25 2.29
CA ASP A 320 27.15 16.60 2.93
C ASP A 320 26.79 15.31 3.70
N CYS A 321 25.51 15.13 4.05
CA CYS A 321 25.03 13.92 4.71
C CYS A 321 24.90 12.72 3.75
N TYR A 322 24.94 12.93 2.42
CA TYR A 322 24.60 11.93 1.41
C TYR A 322 25.63 11.76 0.30
N ARG A 323 26.88 12.24 0.50
CA ARG A 323 27.93 12.06 -0.49
C ARG A 323 28.31 10.58 -0.61
N VAL A 324 28.06 10.03 -1.79
CA VAL A 324 28.70 8.81 -2.27
C VAL A 324 29.67 9.23 -3.36
N ASP A 325 30.95 9.00 -3.18
CA ASP A 325 31.96 9.22 -4.23
C ASP A 325 31.78 8.14 -5.30
N ALA A 326 30.93 8.43 -6.27
CA ALA A 326 30.70 7.55 -7.41
C ALA A 326 31.15 8.24 -8.70
N PRO A 327 31.81 7.54 -9.62
CA PRO A 327 32.21 8.10 -10.90
C PRO A 327 30.96 8.51 -11.72
N ILE A 328 30.93 9.78 -12.14
CA ILE A 328 29.88 10.34 -12.96
C ILE A 328 30.44 10.53 -14.36
N ARG A 329 29.80 9.94 -15.37
CA ARG A 329 30.12 10.27 -16.75
C ARG A 329 29.88 11.76 -17.00
N PRO A 330 30.87 12.51 -17.50
CA PRO A 330 30.62 13.86 -17.95
C PRO A 330 29.52 13.83 -19.00
N ALA A 331 28.56 14.76 -18.91
CA ALA A 331 27.52 14.93 -19.91
C ALA A 331 28.17 15.26 -21.25
N THR A 332 28.39 14.24 -22.07
CA THR A 332 28.79 14.46 -23.48
C THR A 332 27.65 15.21 -24.13
N SER A 333 27.93 16.39 -24.65
CA SER A 333 27.03 17.21 -25.44
C SER A 333 26.37 16.33 -26.50
N LEU A 334 25.04 16.18 -26.40
CA LEU A 334 24.23 15.50 -27.41
C LEU A 334 24.23 16.37 -28.70
N ARG A 335 25.28 16.23 -29.51
CA ARG A 335 25.24 16.51 -30.94
C ARG A 335 25.63 15.23 -31.67
N GLY A 336 24.63 14.62 -32.31
CA GLY A 336 24.77 13.67 -33.40
C GLY A 336 25.09 12.25 -33.05
N ALA A 337 24.04 11.43 -32.91
CA ALA A 337 24.00 10.07 -33.47
C ALA A 337 22.56 9.60 -33.53
N GLN A 338 21.94 9.79 -34.70
CA GLN A 338 20.88 8.89 -35.15
C GLN A 338 21.48 7.49 -35.32
N SER A 339 21.02 6.56 -34.57
CA SER A 339 21.11 5.13 -34.89
C SER A 339 19.97 4.41 -34.24
N SER A 340 18.93 4.24 -34.99
CA SER A 340 17.82 3.32 -34.71
C SER A 340 18.35 1.89 -34.69
N LYS A 341 18.66 1.34 -33.53
CA LYS A 341 18.66 -0.10 -33.36
C LYS A 341 17.30 -0.52 -32.79
N LYS A 342 16.45 -1.01 -33.71
CA LYS A 342 15.26 -1.76 -33.36
C LYS A 342 15.68 -2.94 -32.47
N PHE A 343 15.19 -2.97 -31.25
CA PHE A 343 15.20 -4.18 -30.43
C PHE A 343 14.25 -5.19 -31.08
N GLN A 344 14.80 -6.22 -31.68
CA GLN A 344 14.03 -7.41 -32.04
C GLN A 344 13.74 -8.17 -30.75
N GLN A 345 12.46 -8.22 -30.41
CA GLN A 345 11.93 -9.15 -29.42
C GLN A 345 12.17 -10.57 -29.94
N ARG A 346 13.10 -11.29 -29.32
CA ARG A 346 13.26 -12.72 -29.59
C ARG A 346 12.06 -13.43 -28.97
N GLU A 347 11.33 -14.14 -29.81
CA GLU A 347 10.30 -15.09 -29.42
C GLU A 347 10.91 -16.14 -28.47
N LEU A 348 10.47 -16.13 -27.24
CA LEU A 348 10.76 -17.14 -26.23
C LEU A 348 9.44 -17.85 -25.88
N PHE A 349 8.85 -18.55 -26.84
CA PHE A 349 7.89 -19.65 -26.59
C PHE A 349 7.75 -20.45 -27.88
N LYS A 350 8.54 -21.54 -28.00
CA LYS A 350 8.12 -22.72 -28.73
C LYS A 350 8.05 -23.85 -27.71
N VAL A 351 6.83 -24.33 -27.49
CA VAL A 351 6.56 -25.67 -26.97
C VAL A 351 6.50 -26.60 -28.16
#